data_09cf51ed720ecdf83ed39e8a8c3dcd29
#
_entry.id   09cf51ed720ecdf83ed39e8a8c3dcd29
#
_cell.length_a   1.000
_cell.length_b   1.000
_cell.length_c   1.000
_cell.angle_alpha   90.00
_cell.angle_beta   90.00
_cell.angle_gamma   90.00
#
_symmetry.space_group_name_H-M   'P 1'
#
loop_
_entity.id
_entity.type
_entity.pdbx_description
1 polymer ?
#
loop_
_entity_poly.entity_id
_entity_poly.type
_entity_poly.pdbx_seq_one_letter_code
_entity_poly.pdbx_strand_id
1 'polypeptide(L)'
;FKGGTSLSKCWNLIARFSEDVDIALSREFLGFSGELSKNQISDRLRRAACSFVREKMQYDVRKALVDLGIRTDAFSVDVIITPVTTTDPEVITITYHSLYEASPYIKNTVKIEISGRSMMEPIEKKAINAAIDAHFSKAPFAEKPFEVNAVIPERTFLEKVFLLHEEFRKNEVRVERMSRHIYDLAMMMDSENKIADRAIHNEALYKAVLEHRRKFIGLKGFNYDELYPACLLYTSDA
;
A
#
# COMPACT_ATOMS: atom_id res chain seq x y z
N PHE A 1 -2.99 -3.68 -5.80
CA PHE A 1 -3.51 -3.25 -4.52
C PHE A 1 -2.70 -3.87 -3.39
N LYS A 2 -2.28 -3.08 -2.41
CA LYS A 2 -1.37 -3.51 -1.33
C LYS A 2 -1.73 -2.85 0.00
N GLY A 3 -0.85 -3.02 0.99
CA GLY A 3 -0.94 -2.31 2.27
C GLY A 3 -2.00 -2.82 3.24
N GLY A 4 -2.33 -1.99 4.23
CA GLY A 4 -3.27 -2.36 5.29
C GLY A 4 -4.68 -2.62 4.78
N THR A 5 -5.17 -1.81 3.85
CA THR A 5 -6.51 -1.98 3.27
C THR A 5 -6.61 -3.27 2.45
N SER A 6 -5.53 -3.69 1.76
CA SER A 6 -5.47 -4.99 1.11
C SER A 6 -5.53 -6.14 2.13
N LEU A 7 -4.78 -6.07 3.24
CA LEU A 7 -4.85 -7.08 4.31
C LEU A 7 -6.27 -7.24 4.89
N SER A 8 -7.00 -6.13 5.05
CA SER A 8 -8.38 -6.14 5.52
C SER A 8 -9.37 -6.67 4.46
N LYS A 9 -9.37 -6.08 3.26
CA LYS A 9 -10.41 -6.31 2.24
C LYS A 9 -10.20 -7.58 1.41
N CYS A 10 -8.95 -7.92 1.09
CA CYS A 10 -8.64 -9.05 0.23
C CYS A 10 -8.35 -10.34 1.02
N TRP A 11 -7.84 -10.19 2.25
CA TRP A 11 -7.29 -11.30 3.02
C TRP A 11 -7.98 -11.54 4.36
N ASN A 12 -8.79 -10.57 4.82
CA ASN A 12 -9.51 -10.63 6.11
C ASN A 12 -8.57 -10.91 7.30
N LEU A 13 -7.34 -10.38 7.25
CA LEU A 13 -6.29 -10.63 8.23
C LEU A 13 -6.25 -9.60 9.35
N ILE A 14 -6.81 -8.42 9.15
CA ILE A 14 -6.82 -7.35 10.15
C ILE A 14 -8.22 -6.78 10.31
N ALA A 15 -8.60 -6.48 11.56
CA ALA A 15 -9.90 -5.91 11.90
C ALA A 15 -9.88 -4.38 12.10
N ARG A 16 -8.68 -3.77 12.19
CA ARG A 16 -8.58 -2.32 12.35
C ARG A 16 -9.01 -1.59 11.09
N PHE A 17 -9.53 -0.39 11.26
CA PHE A 17 -9.82 0.51 10.15
C PHE A 17 -8.52 0.88 9.39
N SER A 18 -8.57 0.81 8.08
CA SER A 18 -7.50 1.24 7.19
C SER A 18 -8.07 2.23 6.19
N GLU A 19 -7.56 3.45 6.23
CA GLU A 19 -8.12 4.63 5.55
C GLU A 19 -7.48 4.91 4.19
N ASP A 20 -6.28 4.31 3.94
CA ASP A 20 -5.51 4.57 2.75
C ASP A 20 -5.66 3.43 1.73
N VAL A 21 -5.72 3.75 0.45
CA VAL A 21 -5.71 2.81 -0.68
C VAL A 21 -4.33 2.83 -1.30
N ASP A 22 -3.54 1.80 -1.05
CA ASP A 22 -2.17 1.69 -1.55
C ASP A 22 -2.11 0.97 -2.90
N ILE A 23 -1.57 1.61 -3.92
CA ILE A 23 -1.44 1.07 -5.28
C ILE A 23 0.03 0.98 -5.69
N ALA A 24 0.46 -0.22 -6.09
CA ALA A 24 1.69 -0.41 -6.82
C ALA A 24 1.41 -0.23 -8.31
N LEU A 25 2.09 0.73 -8.94
CA LEU A 25 1.96 1.00 -10.37
C LEU A 25 3.06 0.26 -11.14
N SER A 26 2.67 -0.46 -12.21
CA SER A 26 3.62 -1.20 -13.03
C SER A 26 4.66 -0.28 -13.67
N ARG A 27 5.91 -0.67 -13.58
CA ARG A 27 7.02 0.03 -14.23
C ARG A 27 6.92 -0.09 -15.75
N GLU A 28 6.53 -1.26 -16.21
CA GLU A 28 6.34 -1.57 -17.63
C GLU A 28 5.23 -0.70 -18.21
N PHE A 29 4.14 -0.50 -17.47
CA PHE A 29 3.07 0.43 -17.84
C PHE A 29 3.59 1.87 -18.00
N LEU A 30 4.55 2.27 -17.17
CA LEU A 30 5.20 3.58 -17.25
C LEU A 30 6.32 3.63 -18.31
N GLY A 31 6.54 2.56 -19.09
CA GLY A 31 7.56 2.49 -20.13
C GLY A 31 8.96 2.09 -19.64
N PHE A 32 9.08 1.54 -18.43
CA PHE A 32 10.35 1.11 -17.85
C PHE A 32 10.41 -0.41 -17.72
N SER A 33 11.07 -1.06 -18.65
CA SER A 33 11.27 -2.53 -18.65
C SER A 33 12.72 -2.90 -18.34
N GLY A 34 12.92 -4.14 -17.89
CA GLY A 34 14.24 -4.73 -17.63
C GLY A 34 14.97 -4.14 -16.42
N GLU A 35 16.28 -4.24 -16.44
CA GLU A 35 17.14 -3.71 -15.38
C GLU A 35 17.26 -2.19 -15.45
N LEU A 36 16.95 -1.52 -14.34
CA LEU A 36 17.02 -0.07 -14.24
C LEU A 36 18.25 0.38 -13.46
N SER A 37 18.91 1.43 -13.96
CA SER A 37 19.99 2.12 -13.23
C SER A 37 19.43 2.93 -12.05
N LYS A 38 20.29 3.31 -11.10
CA LYS A 38 19.91 4.14 -9.95
C LYS A 38 19.25 5.45 -10.38
N ASN A 39 19.78 6.11 -11.41
CA ASN A 39 19.20 7.36 -11.91
C ASN A 39 17.82 7.14 -12.57
N GLN A 40 17.62 6.04 -13.29
CA GLN A 40 16.31 5.71 -13.81
C GLN A 40 15.28 5.48 -12.70
N ILE A 41 15.67 4.83 -11.61
CA ILE A 41 14.78 4.59 -10.45
C ILE A 41 14.52 5.86 -9.66
N SER A 42 15.58 6.59 -9.28
CA SER A 42 15.49 7.73 -8.35
C SER A 42 14.89 8.98 -8.97
N ASP A 43 14.95 9.14 -10.27
CA ASP A 43 14.47 10.32 -10.98
C ASP A 43 13.42 9.98 -12.05
N ARG A 44 13.78 9.28 -13.13
CA ARG A 44 12.92 9.11 -14.30
C ARG A 44 11.63 8.35 -14.00
N LEU A 45 11.72 7.21 -13.31
CA LEU A 45 10.56 6.41 -12.93
C LEU A 45 9.63 7.18 -11.99
N ARG A 46 10.21 7.90 -11.02
CA ARG A 46 9.43 8.72 -10.10
C ARG A 46 8.70 9.86 -10.82
N ARG A 47 9.38 10.56 -11.73
CA ARG A 47 8.72 11.60 -12.55
C ARG A 47 7.59 11.03 -13.39
N ALA A 48 7.81 9.89 -14.04
CA ALA A 48 6.79 9.26 -14.87
C ALA A 48 5.56 8.87 -14.01
N ALA A 49 5.76 8.34 -12.80
CA ALA A 49 4.68 8.07 -11.87
C ALA A 49 3.94 9.35 -11.45
N CYS A 50 4.69 10.41 -11.07
CA CYS A 50 4.11 11.70 -10.72
C CYS A 50 3.28 12.29 -11.87
N SER A 51 3.84 12.34 -13.09
CA SER A 51 3.11 12.85 -14.27
C SER A 51 1.86 12.05 -14.55
N PHE A 52 1.94 10.72 -14.53
CA PHE A 52 0.78 9.86 -14.72
C PHE A 52 -0.34 10.15 -13.70
N VAL A 53 0.01 10.29 -12.42
CA VAL A 53 -0.97 10.57 -11.36
C VAL A 53 -1.60 11.94 -11.54
N ARG A 54 -0.79 12.97 -11.80
CA ARG A 54 -1.23 14.37 -11.91
C ARG A 54 -1.96 14.68 -13.20
N GLU A 55 -1.51 14.11 -14.32
CA GLU A 55 -2.01 14.47 -15.66
C GLU A 55 -3.12 13.54 -16.14
N LYS A 56 -3.22 12.33 -15.57
CA LYS A 56 -4.21 11.35 -16.01
C LYS A 56 -5.02 10.74 -14.87
N MET A 57 -4.41 10.08 -13.92
CA MET A 57 -5.12 9.24 -12.95
C MET A 57 -6.12 10.03 -12.10
N GLN A 58 -5.79 11.26 -11.68
CA GLN A 58 -6.73 12.09 -10.93
C GLN A 58 -8.03 12.38 -11.72
N TYR A 59 -7.91 12.60 -13.03
CA TYR A 59 -9.06 12.86 -13.90
C TYR A 59 -9.86 11.57 -14.14
N ASP A 60 -9.19 10.45 -14.32
CA ASP A 60 -9.83 9.15 -14.46
C ASP A 60 -10.62 8.78 -13.20
N VAL A 61 -10.06 9.00 -12.01
CA VAL A 61 -10.74 8.80 -10.72
C VAL A 61 -11.98 9.70 -10.62
N ARG A 62 -11.83 11.01 -10.94
CA ARG A 62 -12.96 11.93 -10.92
C ARG A 62 -14.05 11.50 -11.91
N LYS A 63 -13.65 11.13 -13.12
CA LYS A 63 -14.59 10.65 -14.14
C LYS A 63 -15.32 9.39 -13.69
N ALA A 64 -14.60 8.41 -13.13
CA ALA A 64 -15.20 7.18 -12.63
C ALA A 64 -16.24 7.42 -11.54
N LEU A 65 -16.00 8.36 -10.61
CA LEU A 65 -16.97 8.74 -9.58
C LEU A 65 -18.24 9.35 -10.19
N VAL A 66 -18.10 10.19 -11.21
CA VAL A 66 -19.24 10.78 -11.94
C VAL A 66 -20.00 9.69 -12.71
N ASP A 67 -19.29 8.79 -13.39
CA ASP A 67 -19.91 7.68 -14.15
C ASP A 67 -20.69 6.72 -13.22
N LEU A 68 -20.29 6.61 -11.94
CA LEU A 68 -21.03 5.90 -10.89
C LEU A 68 -22.25 6.69 -10.35
N GLY A 69 -22.55 7.87 -10.90
CA GLY A 69 -23.69 8.70 -10.52
C GLY A 69 -23.46 9.59 -9.30
N ILE A 70 -22.22 9.73 -8.82
CA ILE A 70 -21.93 10.62 -7.70
C ILE A 70 -21.95 12.07 -8.20
N ARG A 71 -22.71 12.92 -7.54
CA ARG A 71 -22.85 14.33 -7.89
C ARG A 71 -21.52 15.07 -7.75
N THR A 72 -21.19 15.93 -8.69
CA THR A 72 -19.92 16.66 -8.75
C THR A 72 -19.71 17.67 -7.62
N ASP A 73 -20.81 18.10 -6.97
CA ASP A 73 -20.78 18.98 -5.79
C ASP A 73 -20.61 18.21 -4.46
N ALA A 74 -20.70 16.89 -4.48
CA ALA A 74 -20.59 16.05 -3.28
C ALA A 74 -19.13 15.63 -2.96
N PHE A 75 -18.18 15.84 -3.87
CA PHE A 75 -16.79 15.45 -3.67
C PHE A 75 -15.80 16.35 -4.42
N SER A 76 -14.53 16.35 -3.96
CA SER A 76 -13.40 16.83 -4.76
C SER A 76 -12.35 15.73 -4.91
N VAL A 77 -11.56 15.82 -5.99
CA VAL A 77 -10.42 14.94 -6.24
C VAL A 77 -9.21 15.83 -6.47
N ASP A 78 -8.24 15.75 -5.59
CA ASP A 78 -7.07 16.60 -5.57
C ASP A 78 -5.80 15.78 -5.45
N VAL A 79 -4.71 16.21 -6.09
CA VAL A 79 -3.37 15.65 -5.88
C VAL A 79 -2.63 16.49 -4.86
N ILE A 80 -2.02 15.85 -3.87
CA ILE A 80 -1.15 16.57 -2.92
C ILE A 80 0.11 16.99 -3.67
N ILE A 81 0.18 18.27 -4.01
CA ILE A 81 1.33 18.84 -4.68
C ILE A 81 2.45 19.07 -3.66
N THR A 82 3.57 18.38 -3.85
CA THR A 82 4.79 18.64 -3.09
C THR A 82 5.75 19.51 -3.92
N PRO A 83 6.64 20.30 -3.30
CA PRO A 83 7.64 21.07 -4.05
C PRO A 83 8.64 20.16 -4.79
N VAL A 84 8.71 18.89 -4.43
CA VAL A 84 9.60 17.91 -5.07
C VAL A 84 8.85 17.22 -6.21
N THR A 85 9.34 17.39 -7.44
CA THR A 85 8.73 16.81 -8.66
C THR A 85 8.90 15.29 -8.81
N THR A 86 9.66 14.68 -7.90
CA THR A 86 9.95 13.24 -7.89
C THR A 86 9.45 12.57 -6.61
N THR A 87 8.40 13.08 -5.99
CA THR A 87 7.79 12.48 -4.80
C THR A 87 7.23 11.10 -5.14
N ASP A 88 7.43 10.14 -4.24
CA ASP A 88 6.91 8.79 -4.34
C ASP A 88 6.71 8.23 -2.92
N PRO A 89 5.49 7.81 -2.55
CA PRO A 89 4.29 7.77 -3.39
C PRO A 89 3.71 9.16 -3.70
N GLU A 90 3.00 9.27 -4.83
CA GLU A 90 2.07 10.38 -5.08
C GLU A 90 0.73 10.07 -4.41
N VAL A 91 0.03 11.10 -3.98
CA VAL A 91 -1.21 10.95 -3.22
C VAL A 91 -2.35 11.70 -3.91
N ILE A 92 -3.40 10.96 -4.27
CA ILE A 92 -4.70 11.52 -4.64
C ILE A 92 -5.56 11.54 -3.37
N THR A 93 -6.19 12.66 -3.09
CA THR A 93 -7.15 12.81 -2.00
C THR A 93 -8.54 13.01 -2.58
N ILE A 94 -9.48 12.15 -2.19
CA ILE A 94 -10.91 12.32 -2.47
C ILE A 94 -11.54 12.86 -1.19
N THR A 95 -12.00 14.11 -1.21
CA THR A 95 -12.72 14.71 -0.09
C THR A 95 -14.21 14.65 -0.39
N TYR A 96 -15.02 14.22 0.56
CA TYR A 96 -16.48 14.08 0.40
C TYR A 96 -17.21 14.78 1.54
N HIS A 97 -18.46 15.17 1.27
CA HIS A 97 -19.32 15.76 2.29
C HIS A 97 -19.89 14.66 3.20
N SER A 98 -19.59 14.73 4.49
CA SER A 98 -20.17 13.82 5.48
C SER A 98 -21.64 14.17 5.72
N LEU A 99 -22.48 13.14 5.83
CA LEU A 99 -23.86 13.26 6.28
C LEU A 99 -23.98 13.36 7.81
N TYR A 100 -22.89 13.12 8.53
CA TYR A 100 -22.81 13.12 9.98
C TYR A 100 -21.85 14.20 10.48
N GLU A 101 -21.95 14.53 11.75
CA GLU A 101 -20.99 15.43 12.39
C GLU A 101 -19.55 14.96 12.21
N ALA A 102 -18.62 15.91 12.09
CA ALA A 102 -17.23 15.60 11.89
C ALA A 102 -16.66 14.81 13.10
N SER A 103 -16.05 13.68 12.80
CA SER A 103 -15.29 12.91 13.81
C SER A 103 -13.87 13.44 13.92
N PRO A 104 -13.33 13.64 15.12
CA PRO A 104 -11.93 13.99 15.28
C PRO A 104 -10.98 12.87 14.82
N TYR A 105 -11.47 11.65 14.75
CA TYR A 105 -10.69 10.47 14.38
C TYR A 105 -10.81 10.11 12.90
N ILE A 106 -12.00 10.19 12.31
CA ILE A 106 -12.27 9.84 10.91
C ILE A 106 -12.40 11.12 10.09
N LYS A 107 -11.49 11.32 9.17
CA LYS A 107 -11.54 12.44 8.22
C LYS A 107 -12.47 12.10 7.05
N ASN A 108 -13.14 13.12 6.52
CA ASN A 108 -14.00 13.00 5.33
C ASN A 108 -13.15 12.92 4.05
N THR A 109 -12.09 12.12 4.08
CA THR A 109 -11.15 11.97 2.97
C THR A 109 -10.75 10.52 2.79
N VAL A 110 -10.67 10.09 1.54
CA VAL A 110 -10.02 8.84 1.13
C VAL A 110 -8.72 9.20 0.45
N LYS A 111 -7.62 8.59 0.87
CA LYS A 111 -6.31 8.77 0.25
C LYS A 111 -5.98 7.57 -0.62
N ILE A 112 -5.51 7.86 -1.83
CA ILE A 112 -4.95 6.85 -2.74
C ILE A 112 -3.47 7.15 -2.87
N GLU A 113 -2.62 6.27 -2.34
CA GLU A 113 -1.17 6.36 -2.42
C GLU A 113 -0.67 5.52 -3.59
N ILE A 114 -0.05 6.14 -4.58
CA ILE A 114 0.39 5.49 -5.81
C ILE A 114 1.91 5.53 -5.90
N SER A 115 2.54 4.38 -6.02
CA SER A 115 3.99 4.27 -6.13
C SER A 115 4.43 3.44 -7.33
N GLY A 116 5.26 4.03 -8.19
CA GLY A 116 5.93 3.34 -9.29
C GLY A 116 7.16 2.56 -8.85
N ARG A 117 7.66 2.79 -7.63
CA ARG A 117 8.79 2.05 -7.05
C ARG A 117 8.37 0.82 -6.26
N SER A 118 7.09 0.64 -6.00
CA SER A 118 6.61 -0.54 -5.30
C SER A 118 6.82 -1.81 -6.13
N MET A 119 7.17 -2.88 -5.47
CA MET A 119 7.21 -4.20 -6.09
C MET A 119 5.80 -4.62 -6.50
N MET A 120 5.61 -5.15 -7.71
CA MET A 120 4.30 -5.59 -8.19
C MET A 120 3.96 -7.00 -7.72
N GLU A 121 4.87 -7.93 -7.90
CA GLU A 121 4.64 -9.36 -7.66
C GLU A 121 5.26 -9.84 -6.35
N PRO A 122 4.81 -10.98 -5.81
CA PRO A 122 3.68 -11.78 -6.29
C PRO A 122 2.31 -11.18 -5.92
N ILE A 123 1.32 -11.44 -6.78
CA ILE A 123 -0.06 -10.99 -6.62
C ILE A 123 -1.04 -12.15 -6.83
N GLU A 124 -2.24 -12.00 -6.27
CA GLU A 124 -3.41 -12.85 -6.55
C GLU A 124 -4.62 -11.99 -6.88
N LYS A 125 -5.53 -12.53 -7.69
CA LYS A 125 -6.85 -11.92 -7.92
C LYS A 125 -7.75 -12.17 -6.73
N LYS A 126 -8.35 -11.13 -6.20
CA LYS A 126 -9.30 -11.16 -5.09
C LYS A 126 -10.56 -10.38 -5.42
N ALA A 127 -11.70 -10.99 -5.17
CA ALA A 127 -12.97 -10.29 -5.21
C ALA A 127 -13.17 -9.49 -3.91
N ILE A 128 -13.47 -8.21 -4.05
CA ILE A 128 -13.75 -7.31 -2.92
C ILE A 128 -15.06 -6.56 -3.14
N ASN A 129 -15.68 -6.14 -2.04
CA ASN A 129 -16.84 -5.27 -2.05
C ASN A 129 -16.81 -4.32 -0.85
N ALA A 130 -17.71 -3.35 -0.82
CA ALA A 130 -17.87 -2.48 0.34
C ALA A 130 -18.43 -3.28 1.53
N ALA A 131 -18.06 -2.88 2.75
CA ALA A 131 -18.57 -3.55 3.96
C ALA A 131 -20.10 -3.45 4.06
N ILE A 132 -20.67 -2.33 3.62
CA ILE A 132 -22.13 -2.13 3.61
C ILE A 132 -22.84 -3.14 2.69
N ASP A 133 -22.24 -3.50 1.55
CA ASP A 133 -22.82 -4.46 0.61
C ASP A 133 -22.86 -5.87 1.18
N ALA A 134 -21.83 -6.23 1.98
CA ALA A 134 -21.80 -7.53 2.66
C ALA A 134 -22.92 -7.66 3.69
N HIS A 135 -23.25 -6.56 4.40
CA HIS A 135 -24.33 -6.55 5.39
C HIS A 135 -25.74 -6.37 4.77
N PHE A 136 -25.84 -5.65 3.68
CA PHE A 136 -27.10 -5.29 3.04
C PHE A 136 -27.17 -5.73 1.58
N SER A 137 -26.76 -6.97 1.31
CA SER A 137 -26.60 -7.54 -0.04
C SER A 137 -27.87 -7.52 -0.91
N LYS A 138 -29.05 -7.36 -0.31
CA LYS A 138 -30.35 -7.27 -1.00
C LYS A 138 -30.86 -5.83 -1.14
N ALA A 139 -30.13 -4.85 -0.65
CA ALA A 139 -30.53 -3.46 -0.75
C ALA A 139 -30.38 -2.95 -2.20
N PRO A 140 -31.21 -1.98 -2.62
CA PRO A 140 -31.13 -1.42 -3.98
C PRO A 140 -29.82 -0.74 -4.32
N PHE A 141 -29.04 -0.34 -3.31
CA PHE A 141 -27.73 0.29 -3.45
C PHE A 141 -26.56 -0.71 -3.40
N ALA A 142 -26.83 -1.99 -3.13
CA ALA A 142 -25.75 -2.99 -2.99
C ALA A 142 -25.08 -3.26 -4.33
N GLU A 143 -23.76 -3.12 -4.35
CA GLU A 143 -22.92 -3.38 -5.51
C GLU A 143 -22.41 -4.81 -5.51
N LYS A 144 -22.15 -5.33 -6.71
CA LYS A 144 -21.51 -6.65 -6.86
C LYS A 144 -20.02 -6.56 -6.53
N PRO A 145 -19.43 -7.63 -5.97
CA PRO A 145 -17.99 -7.72 -5.82
C PRO A 145 -17.27 -7.52 -7.16
N PHE A 146 -16.12 -6.85 -7.11
CA PHE A 146 -15.23 -6.69 -8.27
C PHE A 146 -13.84 -7.23 -7.98
N GLU A 147 -13.13 -7.67 -9.01
CA GLU A 147 -11.79 -8.24 -8.86
C GLU A 147 -10.69 -7.19 -8.83
N VAL A 148 -9.72 -7.39 -7.94
CA VAL A 148 -8.49 -6.62 -7.87
C VAL A 148 -7.28 -7.55 -7.84
N ASN A 149 -6.16 -7.10 -8.40
CA ASN A 149 -4.87 -7.74 -8.21
C ASN A 149 -4.30 -7.31 -6.86
N ALA A 150 -4.28 -8.20 -5.89
CA ALA A 150 -3.82 -7.95 -4.53
C ALA A 150 -2.45 -8.58 -4.28
N VAL A 151 -1.55 -7.83 -3.67
CA VAL A 151 -0.25 -8.34 -3.18
C VAL A 151 -0.50 -9.42 -2.15
N ILE A 152 0.21 -10.54 -2.24
CA ILE A 152 0.06 -11.63 -1.27
C ILE A 152 0.49 -11.19 0.14
N PRO A 153 -0.15 -11.73 1.20
CA PRO A 153 0.10 -11.28 2.57
C PRO A 153 1.51 -11.61 3.06
N GLU A 154 2.12 -12.69 2.61
CA GLU A 154 3.51 -13.05 2.94
C GLU A 154 4.50 -11.96 2.52
N ARG A 155 4.31 -11.40 1.34
CA ARG A 155 5.13 -10.28 0.89
C ARG A 155 4.88 -9.03 1.73
N THR A 156 3.62 -8.73 2.04
CA THR A 156 3.27 -7.58 2.89
C THR A 156 3.87 -7.75 4.29
N PHE A 157 3.92 -8.98 4.81
CA PHE A 157 4.58 -9.30 6.08
C PHE A 157 6.07 -8.91 6.02
N LEU A 158 6.82 -9.41 5.04
CA LEU A 158 8.24 -9.10 4.89
C LEU A 158 8.49 -7.60 4.69
N GLU A 159 7.69 -6.92 3.86
CA GLU A 159 7.82 -5.47 3.66
C GLU A 159 7.64 -4.68 4.96
N LYS A 160 6.71 -5.09 5.84
CA LYS A 160 6.49 -4.44 7.15
C LYS A 160 7.61 -4.73 8.13
N VAL A 161 8.12 -5.96 8.16
CA VAL A 161 9.27 -6.32 9.00
C VAL A 161 10.50 -5.50 8.61
N PHE A 162 10.83 -5.44 7.31
CA PHE A 162 11.94 -4.62 6.84
C PHE A 162 11.75 -3.14 7.13
N LEU A 163 10.52 -2.61 6.95
CA LEU A 163 10.21 -1.22 7.24
C LEU A 163 10.46 -0.89 8.72
N LEU A 164 10.00 -1.73 9.63
CA LEU A 164 10.22 -1.52 11.07
C LEU A 164 11.71 -1.65 11.42
N HIS A 165 12.39 -2.65 10.89
CA HIS A 165 13.81 -2.82 11.11
C HIS A 165 14.63 -1.60 10.64
N GLU A 166 14.34 -1.11 9.42
CA GLU A 166 14.96 0.11 8.89
C GLU A 166 14.65 1.33 9.76
N GLU A 167 13.41 1.46 10.23
CA GLU A 167 13.00 2.59 11.06
C GLU A 167 13.69 2.61 12.41
N PHE A 168 13.76 1.46 13.08
CA PHE A 168 14.42 1.35 14.40
C PHE A 168 15.95 1.47 14.36
N ARG A 169 16.57 1.41 13.19
CA ARG A 169 18.02 1.65 12.99
C ARG A 169 18.36 3.11 12.71
N LYS A 170 17.37 4.00 12.57
CA LYS A 170 17.60 5.43 12.40
C LYS A 170 18.00 6.09 13.71
N ASN A 171 18.80 7.17 13.63
CA ASN A 171 19.14 7.99 14.79
C ASN A 171 17.89 8.63 15.43
N GLU A 172 16.92 9.03 14.59
CA GLU A 172 15.64 9.55 15.01
C GLU A 172 14.55 8.58 14.52
N VAL A 173 14.00 7.82 15.45
CA VAL A 173 12.95 6.83 15.18
C VAL A 173 11.60 7.52 15.09
N ARG A 174 10.90 7.33 13.99
CA ARG A 174 9.53 7.79 13.86
C ARG A 174 8.61 6.85 14.65
N VAL A 175 7.98 7.37 15.69
CA VAL A 175 7.04 6.60 16.53
C VAL A 175 5.59 6.75 16.07
N GLU A 176 5.25 7.87 15.42
CA GLU A 176 3.90 8.16 14.98
C GLU A 176 3.42 7.12 13.97
N ARG A 177 2.26 6.52 14.26
CA ARG A 177 1.56 5.52 13.44
C ARG A 177 2.34 4.19 13.21
N MET A 178 3.46 3.96 13.93
CA MET A 178 4.23 2.70 13.83
C MET A 178 3.50 1.52 14.48
N SER A 179 2.71 1.75 15.51
CA SER A 179 1.89 0.72 16.17
C SER A 179 0.97 -0.04 15.21
N ARG A 180 0.51 0.60 14.14
CA ARG A 180 -0.29 -0.07 13.10
C ARG A 180 0.46 -1.18 12.38
N HIS A 181 1.75 -0.97 12.12
CA HIS A 181 2.59 -1.99 11.47
C HIS A 181 2.84 -3.17 12.39
N ILE A 182 3.07 -2.90 13.69
CA ILE A 182 3.24 -3.93 14.72
C ILE A 182 1.95 -4.74 14.87
N TYR A 183 0.80 -4.08 14.95
CA TYR A 183 -0.51 -4.74 15.00
C TYR A 183 -0.72 -5.64 13.78
N ASP A 184 -0.45 -5.14 12.57
CA ASP A 184 -0.63 -5.92 11.35
C ASP A 184 0.28 -7.15 11.33
N LEU A 185 1.52 -7.03 11.80
CA LEU A 185 2.44 -8.17 11.93
C LEU A 185 1.92 -9.20 12.93
N ALA A 186 1.49 -8.77 14.12
CA ALA A 186 0.92 -9.66 15.13
C ALA A 186 -0.27 -10.46 14.56
N MET A 187 -1.21 -9.78 13.90
CA MET A 187 -2.37 -10.43 13.28
C MET A 187 -1.98 -11.44 12.19
N MET A 188 -0.93 -11.16 11.41
CA MET A 188 -0.44 -12.10 10.40
C MET A 188 0.31 -13.29 11.04
N MET A 189 0.98 -13.09 12.18
CA MET A 189 1.64 -14.14 12.94
C MET A 189 0.62 -15.09 13.58
N ASP A 190 -0.45 -14.54 14.14
CA ASP A 190 -1.52 -15.32 14.80
C ASP A 190 -2.52 -15.94 13.81
N SER A 191 -2.35 -15.67 12.51
CA SER A 191 -3.30 -16.15 11.50
C SER A 191 -3.29 -17.66 11.36
N GLU A 192 -4.47 -18.29 11.26
CA GLU A 192 -4.63 -19.73 10.99
C GLU A 192 -3.88 -20.18 9.74
N ASN A 193 -3.73 -19.29 8.78
CA ASN A 193 -3.02 -19.52 7.51
C ASN A 193 -1.50 -19.49 7.63
N LYS A 194 -0.96 -19.27 8.83
CA LYS A 194 0.50 -19.24 9.11
C LYS A 194 1.27 -18.34 8.14
N ILE A 195 0.78 -17.13 7.94
CA ILE A 195 1.34 -16.16 6.96
C ILE A 195 2.80 -15.87 7.27
N ALA A 196 3.12 -15.60 8.53
CA ALA A 196 4.49 -15.32 8.95
C ALA A 196 5.44 -16.50 8.68
N ASP A 197 5.03 -17.72 9.05
CA ASP A 197 5.82 -18.94 8.81
C ASP A 197 6.08 -19.13 7.31
N ARG A 198 5.05 -19.00 6.48
CA ARG A 198 5.19 -19.11 5.03
C ARG A 198 6.09 -18.04 4.44
N ALA A 199 6.00 -16.81 4.96
CA ALA A 199 6.84 -15.71 4.53
C ALA A 199 8.32 -15.94 4.87
N ILE A 200 8.61 -16.37 6.10
CA ILE A 200 9.98 -16.58 6.60
C ILE A 200 10.64 -17.79 5.90
N HIS A 201 9.90 -18.86 5.66
CA HIS A 201 10.43 -20.05 4.99
C HIS A 201 10.46 -19.96 3.46
N ASN A 202 9.90 -18.90 2.87
CA ASN A 202 10.00 -18.64 1.43
C ASN A 202 11.26 -17.83 1.10
N GLU A 203 12.39 -18.53 1.02
CA GLU A 203 13.70 -17.92 0.77
C GLU A 203 13.73 -17.11 -0.54
N ALA A 204 13.05 -17.59 -1.58
CA ALA A 204 12.99 -16.88 -2.88
C ALA A 204 12.25 -15.54 -2.75
N LEU A 205 11.10 -15.52 -2.06
CA LEU A 205 10.36 -14.30 -1.79
C LEU A 205 11.14 -13.34 -0.91
N TYR A 206 11.79 -13.86 0.14
CA TYR A 206 12.63 -13.07 1.04
C TYR A 206 13.74 -12.35 0.26
N LYS A 207 14.51 -13.08 -0.57
CA LYS A 207 15.56 -12.52 -1.40
C LYS A 207 15.03 -11.48 -2.38
N ALA A 208 13.89 -11.75 -3.02
CA ALA A 208 13.26 -10.81 -3.96
C ALA A 208 12.86 -9.50 -3.28
N VAL A 209 12.25 -9.55 -2.09
CA VAL A 209 11.86 -8.36 -1.33
C VAL A 209 13.10 -7.60 -0.86
N LEU A 210 14.13 -8.30 -0.36
CA LEU A 210 15.39 -7.70 0.08
C LEU A 210 16.09 -6.94 -1.06
N GLU A 211 16.26 -7.58 -2.21
CA GLU A 211 16.89 -6.97 -3.39
C GLU A 211 16.07 -5.79 -3.92
N HIS A 212 14.75 -5.93 -3.93
CA HIS A 212 13.87 -4.83 -4.30
C HIS A 212 14.08 -3.63 -3.35
N ARG A 213 14.11 -3.84 -2.03
CA ARG A 213 14.33 -2.76 -1.06
C ARG A 213 15.69 -2.12 -1.25
N ARG A 214 16.76 -2.92 -1.39
CA ARG A 214 18.12 -2.43 -1.66
C ARG A 214 18.16 -1.52 -2.89
N LYS A 215 17.48 -1.91 -3.97
CA LYS A 215 17.52 -1.24 -5.27
C LYS A 215 16.58 -0.02 -5.33
N PHE A 216 15.35 -0.14 -4.85
CA PHE A 216 14.30 0.86 -5.04
C PHE A 216 14.05 1.77 -3.82
N ILE A 217 14.36 1.32 -2.61
CA ILE A 217 14.27 2.11 -1.38
C ILE A 217 15.63 2.69 -1.02
N GLY A 218 16.65 1.85 -0.88
CA GLY A 218 18.06 2.21 -0.79
C GLY A 218 18.37 3.23 0.31
N LEU A 219 18.04 2.94 1.57
CA LEU A 219 18.31 3.85 2.68
C LEU A 219 19.82 4.06 2.84
N LYS A 220 20.23 5.33 2.90
CA LYS A 220 21.64 5.70 3.06
C LYS A 220 22.15 5.26 4.42
N GLY A 221 23.30 4.58 4.42
CA GLY A 221 23.95 4.09 5.65
C GLY A 221 23.34 2.81 6.22
N PHE A 222 22.37 2.20 5.54
CA PHE A 222 21.78 0.94 5.95
C PHE A 222 22.45 -0.25 5.24
N ASN A 223 22.91 -1.26 6.02
CA ASN A 223 23.53 -2.46 5.49
C ASN A 223 22.49 -3.56 5.29
N TYR A 224 22.05 -3.77 4.05
CA TYR A 224 21.09 -4.81 3.70
C TYR A 224 21.65 -6.23 3.77
N ASP A 225 22.98 -6.41 3.85
CA ASP A 225 23.62 -7.74 3.96
C ASP A 225 23.50 -8.31 5.39
N GLU A 226 23.16 -7.48 6.37
CA GLU A 226 22.90 -7.91 7.74
C GLU A 226 21.46 -8.43 7.94
N LEU A 227 20.59 -8.28 6.94
CA LEU A 227 19.23 -8.79 6.99
C LEU A 227 19.20 -10.25 6.51
N TYR A 228 18.97 -11.17 7.41
CA TYR A 228 18.75 -12.58 7.10
C TYR A 228 17.60 -13.14 7.95
N PRO A 229 16.94 -14.23 7.51
CA PRO A 229 15.72 -14.73 8.13
C PRO A 229 15.82 -15.00 9.63
N ALA A 230 16.98 -15.44 10.12
CA ALA A 230 17.20 -15.70 11.53
C ALA A 230 17.03 -14.44 12.42
N CYS A 231 17.31 -13.23 11.90
CA CYS A 231 17.07 -11.99 12.62
C CYS A 231 15.58 -11.74 12.92
N LEU A 232 14.69 -12.35 12.14
CA LEU A 232 13.23 -12.22 12.30
C LEU A 232 12.67 -13.21 13.33
N LEU A 233 13.39 -14.30 13.60
CA LEU A 233 12.97 -15.36 14.51
C LEU A 233 13.31 -15.03 15.97
N TYR A 234 14.35 -14.23 16.22
CA TYR A 234 14.81 -13.88 17.57
C TYR A 234 13.96 -12.82 18.28
N THR A 235 12.98 -12.23 17.63
CA THR A 235 12.06 -11.27 18.28
C THR A 235 10.85 -11.93 18.93
N SER A 236 10.69 -13.26 18.81
CA SER A 236 9.56 -14.00 19.39
C SER A 236 9.80 -14.54 20.81
N ASP A 237 11.03 -14.47 21.32
CA ASP A 237 11.42 -15.04 22.63
C ASP A 237 11.90 -13.97 23.64
N ALA A 238 11.52 -12.69 23.46
CA ALA A 238 11.85 -11.61 24.39
C ALA A 238 10.60 -10.92 24.93
#